data_7b355350ae830c372748bca02cb03c0c
#
_entry.id   7b355350ae830c372748bca02cb03c0c
#
_cell.length_a   1.000
_cell.length_b   1.000
_cell.length_c   1.000
_cell.angle_alpha   90.00
_cell.angle_beta   90.00
_cell.angle_gamma   90.00
#
_symmetry.space_group_name_H-M   'P 1'
#
loop_
_entity.id
_entity.type
_entity.pdbx_description
1 polymer ?
#
loop_
_entity_poly.entity_id
_entity_poly.type
_entity_poly.pdbx_seq_one_letter_code
_entity_poly.pdbx_strand_id
1 'polypeptide(L)'
;DLQAILNAIEEKTIDASMKIVISNKENALILKRAKDHKVNFKYISHFNKTRKDFDKQVSDCLEENNVELILLIGFMRILSNEFCQHWQDKILNVHPSLLPKYAGGMDTNVHEQVLINGDRKTGCTIHFVTEEIDGGPILVQKSCYVDPNDNVDTLKQKVQDLKGKAFIEAIN
;
A
#
# COMPACT_ATOMS: atom_id res chain seq x y z
N ASP A 1 -1.98 -5.58 -6.21
CA ASP A 1 -2.49 -5.43 -4.84
C ASP A 1 -4.02 -5.26 -4.85
N LEU A 2 -4.58 -4.15 -5.35
CA LEU A 2 -6.04 -3.94 -5.32
C LEU A 2 -6.82 -5.09 -5.94
N GLN A 3 -6.41 -5.59 -7.11
CA GLN A 3 -7.11 -6.69 -7.80
C GLN A 3 -7.21 -7.95 -6.91
N ALA A 4 -6.12 -8.31 -6.23
CA ALA A 4 -6.12 -9.47 -5.35
C ALA A 4 -7.10 -9.30 -4.17
N ILE A 5 -7.19 -8.09 -3.61
CA ILE A 5 -8.12 -7.78 -2.51
C ILE A 5 -9.58 -7.82 -3.02
N LEU A 6 -9.86 -7.23 -4.17
CA LEU A 6 -11.20 -7.27 -4.76
C LEU A 6 -11.66 -8.70 -5.04
N ASN A 7 -10.78 -9.52 -5.61
CA ASN A 7 -11.08 -10.94 -5.85
C ASN A 7 -11.37 -11.68 -4.53
N ALA A 8 -10.54 -11.44 -3.49
CA ALA A 8 -10.72 -12.08 -2.19
C ALA A 8 -12.05 -11.69 -1.52
N ILE A 9 -12.50 -10.44 -1.69
CA ILE A 9 -13.83 -9.99 -1.23
C ILE A 9 -14.95 -10.70 -2.01
N GLU A 10 -14.86 -10.75 -3.33
CA GLU A 10 -15.86 -11.42 -4.20
C GLU A 10 -15.95 -12.92 -3.92
N GLU A 11 -14.81 -13.56 -3.70
CA GLU A 11 -14.69 -14.98 -3.34
C GLU A 11 -15.05 -15.28 -1.88
N LYS A 12 -15.31 -14.23 -1.08
CA LYS A 12 -15.60 -14.30 0.36
C LYS A 12 -14.51 -15.01 1.17
N THR A 13 -13.25 -14.87 0.74
CA THR A 13 -12.09 -15.39 1.48
C THR A 13 -11.61 -14.43 2.56
N ILE A 14 -12.09 -13.17 2.55
CA ILE A 14 -11.95 -12.17 3.61
C ILE A 14 -13.32 -11.57 3.93
N ASP A 15 -13.57 -11.31 5.22
CA ASP A 15 -14.79 -10.64 5.68
C ASP A 15 -14.60 -9.12 5.68
N ALA A 16 -14.60 -8.54 4.49
CA ALA A 16 -14.42 -7.12 4.28
C ALA A 16 -15.28 -6.60 3.13
N SER A 17 -15.51 -5.29 3.10
CA SER A 17 -16.18 -4.62 2.00
C SER A 17 -15.38 -3.40 1.55
N MET A 18 -15.13 -3.28 0.25
CA MET A 18 -14.45 -2.13 -0.31
C MET A 18 -15.40 -0.92 -0.37
N LYS A 19 -15.18 0.08 0.47
CA LYS A 19 -16.05 1.27 0.56
C LYS A 19 -15.77 2.26 -0.55
N ILE A 20 -14.49 2.57 -0.77
CA ILE A 20 -14.07 3.57 -1.76
C ILE A 20 -12.62 3.35 -2.16
N VAL A 21 -12.29 3.69 -3.40
CA VAL A 21 -10.91 3.79 -3.91
C VAL A 21 -10.61 5.24 -4.24
N ILE A 22 -9.54 5.79 -3.66
CA ILE A 22 -9.13 7.18 -3.87
C ILE A 22 -7.78 7.21 -4.60
N SER A 23 -7.63 8.10 -5.55
CA SER A 23 -6.35 8.38 -6.20
C SER A 23 -6.14 9.88 -6.40
N ASN A 24 -4.88 10.31 -6.30
CA ASN A 24 -4.46 11.67 -6.65
C ASN A 24 -4.04 11.82 -8.13
N LYS A 25 -4.24 10.78 -8.92
CA LYS A 25 -4.04 10.76 -10.38
C LYS A 25 -5.35 10.40 -11.05
N GLU A 26 -5.86 11.28 -11.90
CA GLU A 26 -7.19 11.14 -12.52
C GLU A 26 -7.32 9.86 -13.35
N ASN A 27 -6.29 9.53 -14.12
CA ASN A 27 -6.28 8.36 -15.01
C ASN A 27 -5.56 7.14 -14.37
N ALA A 28 -5.55 7.04 -13.04
CA ALA A 28 -4.89 5.92 -12.39
C ALA A 28 -5.64 4.60 -12.64
N LEU A 29 -4.89 3.54 -12.94
CA LEU A 29 -5.43 2.21 -13.18
C LEU A 29 -6.26 1.69 -11.99
N ILE A 30 -5.96 2.13 -10.78
CA ILE A 30 -6.70 1.75 -9.57
C ILE A 30 -8.16 2.24 -9.61
N LEU A 31 -8.41 3.44 -10.15
CA LEU A 31 -9.78 3.98 -10.32
C LEU A 31 -10.57 3.22 -11.39
N LYS A 32 -9.90 2.84 -12.49
CA LYS A 32 -10.52 1.99 -13.52
C LYS A 32 -10.93 0.64 -12.93
N ARG A 33 -10.06 0.00 -12.16
CA ARG A 33 -10.38 -1.28 -11.50
C ARG A 33 -11.55 -1.15 -10.55
N ALA A 34 -11.59 -0.10 -9.74
CA ALA A 34 -12.73 0.17 -8.85
C ALA A 34 -14.05 0.28 -9.64
N LYS A 35 -14.04 1.03 -10.75
CA LYS A 35 -15.19 1.15 -11.65
C LYS A 35 -15.64 -0.19 -12.22
N ASP A 36 -14.70 -1.00 -12.72
CA ASP A 36 -14.97 -2.30 -13.32
C ASP A 36 -15.61 -3.28 -12.30
N HIS A 37 -15.24 -3.16 -11.01
CA HIS A 37 -15.80 -3.93 -9.89
C HIS A 37 -17.00 -3.23 -9.19
N LYS A 38 -17.53 -2.15 -9.75
CA LYS A 38 -18.67 -1.38 -9.17
C LYS A 38 -18.42 -0.85 -7.76
N VAL A 39 -17.16 -0.59 -7.42
CA VAL A 39 -16.74 0.04 -6.17
C VAL A 39 -16.74 1.56 -6.35
N ASN A 40 -17.18 2.30 -5.33
CA ASN A 40 -17.08 3.75 -5.32
C ASN A 40 -15.62 4.18 -5.51
N PHE A 41 -15.41 5.24 -6.28
CA PHE A 41 -14.07 5.79 -6.47
C PHE A 41 -14.10 7.31 -6.57
N LYS A 42 -12.98 7.93 -6.19
CA LYS A 42 -12.84 9.39 -6.22
C LYS A 42 -11.43 9.81 -6.63
N TYR A 43 -11.34 10.74 -7.55
CA TYR A 43 -10.12 11.48 -7.83
C TYR A 43 -10.06 12.69 -6.91
N ILE A 44 -8.98 12.86 -6.17
CA ILE A 44 -8.69 14.03 -5.32
C ILE A 44 -7.35 14.60 -5.76
N SER A 45 -7.36 15.74 -6.44
CA SER A 45 -6.14 16.41 -6.90
C SER A 45 -5.32 16.91 -5.72
N HIS A 46 -4.01 16.69 -5.78
CA HIS A 46 -3.05 17.24 -4.84
C HIS A 46 -2.43 18.58 -5.30
N PHE A 47 -2.72 18.99 -6.55
CA PHE A 47 -2.17 20.23 -7.10
C PHE A 47 -2.69 21.46 -6.35
N ASN A 48 -1.80 22.41 -6.09
CA ASN A 48 -2.08 23.66 -5.39
C ASN A 48 -2.64 23.46 -3.98
N LYS A 49 -2.32 22.34 -3.32
CA LYS A 49 -2.70 22.03 -1.93
C LYS A 49 -1.48 21.76 -1.09
N THR A 50 -1.53 22.20 0.15
CA THR A 50 -0.58 21.73 1.15
C THR A 50 -0.83 20.23 1.43
N ARG A 51 0.14 19.57 2.06
CA ARG A 51 -0.03 18.17 2.50
C ARG A 51 -1.27 18.04 3.39
N LYS A 52 -1.43 18.94 4.37
CA LYS A 52 -2.56 18.96 5.30
C LYS A 52 -3.90 19.11 4.60
N ASP A 53 -4.02 20.05 3.65
CA ASP A 53 -5.27 20.29 2.94
C ASP A 53 -5.67 19.10 2.06
N PHE A 54 -4.69 18.47 1.41
CA PHE A 54 -4.92 17.26 0.64
C PHE A 54 -5.37 16.10 1.55
N ASP A 55 -4.62 15.83 2.62
CA ASP A 55 -4.90 14.75 3.55
C ASP A 55 -6.24 14.96 4.27
N LYS A 56 -6.58 16.22 4.61
CA LYS A 56 -7.89 16.54 5.16
C LYS A 56 -9.02 16.17 4.20
N GLN A 57 -8.91 16.53 2.92
CA GLN A 57 -9.92 16.16 1.92
C GLN A 57 -10.06 14.65 1.73
N VAL A 58 -8.94 13.92 1.82
CA VAL A 58 -8.96 12.46 1.81
C VAL A 58 -9.66 11.94 3.05
N SER A 59 -9.33 12.46 4.25
CA SER A 59 -9.95 12.06 5.51
C SER A 59 -11.46 12.28 5.50
N ASP A 60 -11.91 13.49 5.12
CA ASP A 60 -13.34 13.82 5.02
C ASP A 60 -14.06 12.81 4.11
N CYS A 61 -13.46 12.47 2.97
CA CYS A 61 -14.03 11.51 2.03
C CYS A 61 -14.08 10.08 2.59
N LEU A 62 -13.08 9.66 3.36
CA LEU A 62 -13.06 8.35 4.01
C LEU A 62 -14.15 8.25 5.10
N GLU A 63 -14.33 9.31 5.89
CA GLU A 63 -15.38 9.39 6.91
C GLU A 63 -16.79 9.35 6.30
N GLU A 64 -17.03 10.14 5.23
CA GLU A 64 -18.29 10.15 4.47
C GLU A 64 -18.67 8.74 3.96
N ASN A 65 -17.69 7.88 3.71
CA ASN A 65 -17.88 6.51 3.23
C ASN A 65 -17.81 5.45 4.36
N ASN A 66 -17.78 5.86 5.63
CA ASN A 66 -17.71 4.97 6.79
C ASN A 66 -16.55 3.95 6.66
N VAL A 67 -15.36 4.44 6.33
CA VAL A 67 -14.15 3.61 6.23
C VAL A 67 -13.62 3.29 7.62
N GLU A 68 -13.29 2.03 7.87
CA GLU A 68 -12.73 1.55 9.13
C GLU A 68 -11.24 1.21 9.03
N LEU A 69 -10.78 0.84 7.82
CA LEU A 69 -9.39 0.49 7.53
C LEU A 69 -8.93 1.11 6.22
N ILE A 70 -7.75 1.67 6.20
CA ILE A 70 -7.13 2.32 5.04
C ILE A 70 -5.96 1.46 4.57
N LEU A 71 -5.92 1.16 3.28
CA LEU A 71 -4.80 0.45 2.64
C LEU A 71 -4.07 1.38 1.69
N LEU A 72 -2.80 1.64 1.95
CA LEU A 72 -1.95 2.43 1.06
C LEU A 72 -1.37 1.52 -0.04
N ILE A 73 -1.91 1.65 -1.24
CA ILE A 73 -1.52 0.83 -2.40
C ILE A 73 -0.85 1.72 -3.45
N GLY A 74 0.47 1.59 -3.61
CA GLY A 74 1.23 2.44 -4.52
C GLY A 74 1.15 3.93 -4.15
N PHE A 75 0.96 4.22 -2.88
CA PHE A 75 0.89 5.58 -2.36
C PHE A 75 2.30 6.13 -2.16
N MET A 76 2.66 7.14 -2.95
CA MET A 76 4.04 7.66 -3.03
C MET A 76 4.20 9.01 -2.31
N ARG A 77 3.37 9.29 -1.33
CA ARG A 77 3.39 10.54 -0.55
C ARG A 77 3.57 10.23 0.92
N ILE A 78 4.09 11.20 1.67
CA ILE A 78 4.15 11.13 3.13
C ILE A 78 2.85 11.75 3.66
N LEU A 79 2.14 11.03 4.50
CA LEU A 79 0.95 11.53 5.19
C LEU A 79 1.33 12.61 6.23
N SER A 80 0.39 13.51 6.51
CA SER A 80 0.56 14.48 7.60
C SER A 80 0.42 13.81 8.96
N ASN A 81 1.04 14.39 9.98
CA ASN A 81 0.95 13.88 11.34
C ASN A 81 -0.50 13.84 11.82
N GLU A 82 -1.28 14.89 11.48
CA GLU A 82 -2.68 14.98 11.82
C GLU A 82 -3.52 13.84 11.23
N PHE A 83 -3.22 13.45 9.97
CA PHE A 83 -3.89 12.30 9.35
C PHE A 83 -3.50 10.99 10.05
N CYS A 84 -2.21 10.79 10.35
CA CYS A 84 -1.73 9.60 11.04
C CYS A 84 -2.34 9.48 12.45
N GLN A 85 -2.45 10.58 13.19
CA GLN A 85 -3.06 10.60 14.52
C GLN A 85 -4.57 10.32 14.45
N HIS A 86 -5.28 10.94 13.52
CA HIS A 86 -6.72 10.77 13.35
C HIS A 86 -7.09 9.32 12.99
N TRP A 87 -6.29 8.70 12.12
CA TRP A 87 -6.48 7.33 11.66
C TRP A 87 -5.51 6.34 12.34
N GLN A 88 -5.10 6.63 13.57
CA GLN A 88 -4.19 5.77 14.33
C GLN A 88 -4.71 4.33 14.35
N ASP A 89 -3.81 3.37 14.15
CA ASP A 89 -4.08 1.92 14.10
C ASP A 89 -5.09 1.48 13.02
N LYS A 90 -5.37 2.35 12.04
CA LYS A 90 -6.30 2.09 10.94
C LYS A 90 -5.69 2.26 9.55
N ILE A 91 -4.39 2.49 9.44
CA ILE A 91 -3.71 2.65 8.17
C ILE A 91 -2.67 1.55 8.02
N LEU A 92 -2.78 0.76 6.96
CA LEU A 92 -1.79 -0.24 6.56
C LEU A 92 -1.05 0.21 5.32
N ASN A 93 0.27 0.04 5.33
CA ASN A 93 1.14 0.24 4.17
C ASN A 93 1.85 -1.05 3.80
N VAL A 94 2.15 -1.22 2.52
CA VAL A 94 3.02 -2.28 2.03
C VAL A 94 4.37 -1.72 1.62
N HIS A 95 5.41 -2.05 2.37
CA HIS A 95 6.78 -1.71 2.04
C HIS A 95 7.44 -2.83 1.23
N PRO A 96 8.19 -2.55 0.13
CA PRO A 96 8.71 -3.57 -0.79
C PRO A 96 10.02 -4.24 -0.31
N SER A 97 10.19 -4.40 1.00
CA SER A 97 11.30 -5.14 1.62
C SER A 97 10.87 -5.84 2.90
N LEU A 98 11.77 -6.62 3.46
CA LEU A 98 11.63 -7.20 4.81
C LEU A 98 12.14 -6.17 5.83
N LEU A 99 11.24 -5.31 6.33
CA LEU A 99 11.60 -4.31 7.35
C LEU A 99 12.28 -4.97 8.56
N PRO A 100 13.24 -4.31 9.22
CA PRO A 100 13.62 -2.90 9.04
C PRO A 100 14.61 -2.63 7.89
N LYS A 101 15.03 -3.64 7.12
CA LYS A 101 15.93 -3.42 5.99
C LYS A 101 15.26 -2.50 4.95
N TYR A 102 16.01 -1.51 4.48
CA TYR A 102 15.58 -0.56 3.44
C TYR A 102 14.37 0.30 3.82
N ALA A 103 14.14 0.54 5.12
CA ALA A 103 13.15 1.50 5.59
C ALA A 103 13.41 2.88 4.97
N GLY A 104 12.34 3.62 4.61
CA GLY A 104 12.42 4.91 3.92
C GLY A 104 12.75 4.82 2.43
N GLY A 105 13.10 3.65 1.92
CA GLY A 105 13.33 3.42 0.50
C GLY A 105 12.04 3.32 -0.30
N MET A 106 12.09 3.71 -1.57
CA MET A 106 10.93 3.63 -2.46
C MET A 106 11.14 2.63 -3.58
N ASP A 107 10.16 1.73 -3.74
CA ASP A 107 9.96 0.76 -4.84
C ASP A 107 11.25 0.33 -5.59
N THR A 108 11.54 0.93 -6.74
CA THR A 108 12.66 0.56 -7.60
C THR A 108 14.01 0.64 -6.88
N ASN A 109 14.23 1.67 -6.07
CA ASN A 109 15.47 1.84 -5.32
C ASN A 109 15.69 0.71 -4.30
N VAL A 110 14.63 0.20 -3.69
CA VAL A 110 14.71 -0.92 -2.75
C VAL A 110 15.20 -2.19 -3.45
N HIS A 111 14.62 -2.53 -4.61
CA HIS A 111 15.02 -3.73 -5.35
C HIS A 111 16.46 -3.62 -5.89
N GLU A 112 16.86 -2.43 -6.33
CA GLU A 112 18.23 -2.16 -6.73
C GLU A 112 19.22 -2.35 -5.56
N GLN A 113 18.90 -1.83 -4.38
CA GLN A 113 19.72 -1.98 -3.18
C GLN A 113 19.83 -3.46 -2.73
N VAL A 114 18.74 -4.22 -2.81
CA VAL A 114 18.74 -5.66 -2.53
C VAL A 114 19.75 -6.41 -3.42
N LEU A 115 19.77 -6.10 -4.72
CA LEU A 115 20.70 -6.71 -5.68
C LEU A 115 22.14 -6.27 -5.44
N ILE A 116 22.37 -4.95 -5.24
CA ILE A 116 23.72 -4.40 -4.96
C ILE A 116 24.32 -5.02 -3.70
N ASN A 117 23.51 -5.20 -2.64
CA ASN A 117 23.96 -5.75 -1.37
C ASN A 117 24.12 -7.28 -1.40
N GLY A 118 23.74 -7.95 -2.50
CA GLY A 118 23.82 -9.40 -2.63
C GLY A 118 22.90 -10.13 -1.65
N ASP A 119 21.79 -9.55 -1.25
CA ASP A 119 20.83 -10.20 -0.38
C ASP A 119 20.26 -11.46 -1.06
N ARG A 120 20.24 -12.58 -0.34
CA ARG A 120 19.70 -13.84 -0.85
C ARG A 120 18.18 -13.95 -0.71
N LYS A 121 17.57 -13.06 0.07
CA LYS A 121 16.15 -13.09 0.41
C LYS A 121 15.63 -11.66 0.53
N THR A 122 14.48 -11.41 -0.06
CA THR A 122 13.73 -10.15 0.03
C THR A 122 12.24 -10.44 0.14
N GLY A 123 11.39 -9.42 0.05
CA GLY A 123 9.94 -9.60 0.11
C GLY A 123 9.19 -8.30 0.30
N CYS A 124 8.08 -8.38 1.01
CA CYS A 124 7.30 -7.22 1.40
C CYS A 124 6.87 -7.30 2.86
N THR A 125 6.60 -6.14 3.44
CA THR A 125 6.12 -5.98 4.81
C THR A 125 4.83 -5.17 4.81
N ILE A 126 3.78 -5.71 5.44
CA ILE A 126 2.60 -4.93 5.82
C ILE A 126 2.83 -4.45 7.25
N HIS A 127 2.70 -3.14 7.46
CA HIS A 127 2.86 -2.52 8.77
C HIS A 127 1.82 -1.44 8.97
N PHE A 128 1.53 -1.11 10.22
CA PHE A 128 0.75 0.07 10.56
C PHE A 128 1.55 1.33 10.23
N VAL A 129 0.86 2.35 9.73
CA VAL A 129 1.47 3.65 9.46
C VAL A 129 1.39 4.51 10.71
N THR A 130 2.52 5.08 11.06
CA THR A 130 2.69 6.05 12.15
C THR A 130 3.30 7.35 11.59
N GLU A 131 3.62 8.30 12.45
CA GLU A 131 4.35 9.51 12.06
C GLU A 131 5.79 9.22 11.60
N GLU A 132 6.36 8.10 12.07
CA GLU A 132 7.68 7.63 11.66
C GLU A 132 7.57 6.83 10.35
N ILE A 133 8.38 7.20 9.36
CA ILE A 133 8.38 6.56 8.04
C ILE A 133 8.84 5.10 8.19
N ASP A 134 7.98 4.17 7.77
CA ASP A 134 8.18 2.71 7.84
C ASP A 134 8.53 2.18 9.24
N GLY A 135 8.30 2.98 10.30
CA GLY A 135 8.64 2.67 11.69
C GLY A 135 7.50 2.03 12.49
N GLY A 136 6.31 1.94 11.94
CA GLY A 136 5.15 1.39 12.65
C GLY A 136 5.20 -0.13 12.85
N PRO A 137 4.34 -0.68 13.74
CA PRO A 137 4.29 -2.11 14.04
C PRO A 137 4.08 -2.98 12.80
N ILE A 138 4.90 -4.01 12.66
CA ILE A 138 4.82 -4.99 11.57
C ILE A 138 3.67 -5.97 11.84
N LEU A 139 2.84 -6.18 10.81
CA LEU A 139 1.71 -7.10 10.87
C LEU A 139 2.03 -8.43 10.15
N VAL A 140 2.48 -8.32 8.89
CA VAL A 140 2.76 -9.48 8.02
C VAL A 140 4.03 -9.23 7.22
N GLN A 141 4.85 -10.26 7.08
CA GLN A 141 5.96 -10.27 6.12
C GLN A 141 5.86 -11.49 5.20
N LYS A 142 5.98 -11.26 3.90
CA LYS A 142 6.11 -12.31 2.88
C LYS A 142 7.46 -12.21 2.19
N SER A 143 8.09 -13.32 1.96
CA SER A 143 9.44 -13.35 1.41
C SER A 143 9.59 -14.23 0.19
N CYS A 144 10.57 -13.91 -0.66
CA CYS A 144 11.03 -14.71 -1.77
C CYS A 144 12.56 -14.74 -1.81
N TYR A 145 13.12 -15.75 -2.48
CA TYR A 145 14.56 -15.82 -2.75
C TYR A 145 14.91 -14.94 -3.95
N VAL A 146 16.08 -14.32 -3.85
CA VAL A 146 16.73 -13.61 -4.95
C VAL A 146 17.54 -14.63 -5.75
N ASP A 147 17.19 -14.77 -7.03
CA ASP A 147 17.92 -15.64 -7.95
C ASP A 147 19.18 -14.90 -8.46
N PRO A 148 20.32 -15.60 -8.71
CA PRO A 148 21.52 -14.99 -9.29
C PRO A 148 21.28 -14.29 -10.63
N ASN A 149 20.24 -14.66 -11.36
CA ASN A 149 19.87 -14.06 -12.65
C ASN A 149 18.79 -12.97 -12.51
N ASP A 150 18.32 -12.64 -11.30
CA ASP A 150 17.36 -11.58 -11.11
C ASP A 150 17.96 -10.22 -11.45
N ASN A 151 17.17 -9.41 -12.09
CA ASN A 151 17.37 -7.98 -12.23
C ASN A 151 16.30 -7.21 -11.45
N VAL A 152 16.33 -5.89 -11.50
CA VAL A 152 15.38 -5.02 -10.77
C VAL A 152 13.93 -5.35 -11.14
N ASP A 153 13.65 -5.55 -12.42
CA ASP A 153 12.30 -5.79 -12.92
C ASP A 153 11.75 -7.16 -12.49
N THR A 154 12.57 -8.22 -12.63
CA THR A 154 12.17 -9.57 -12.21
C THR A 154 11.97 -9.66 -10.70
N LEU A 155 12.84 -9.02 -9.93
CA LEU A 155 12.73 -8.99 -8.48
C LEU A 155 11.50 -8.18 -8.03
N LYS A 156 11.26 -7.04 -8.66
CA LYS A 156 10.06 -6.22 -8.47
C LYS A 156 8.79 -7.04 -8.71
N GLN A 157 8.74 -7.81 -9.79
CA GLN A 157 7.59 -8.65 -10.11
C GLN A 157 7.38 -9.74 -9.04
N LYS A 158 8.44 -10.44 -8.61
CA LYS A 158 8.36 -11.43 -7.54
C LYS A 158 7.78 -10.84 -6.24
N VAL A 159 8.27 -9.66 -5.84
CA VAL A 159 7.76 -8.98 -4.64
C VAL A 159 6.33 -8.49 -4.84
N GLN A 160 5.99 -7.99 -6.03
CA GLN A 160 4.64 -7.54 -6.37
C GLN A 160 3.60 -8.67 -6.23
N ASP A 161 3.95 -9.90 -6.60
CA ASP A 161 3.08 -11.07 -6.48
C ASP A 161 2.82 -11.48 -5.00
N LEU A 162 3.68 -11.05 -4.09
CA LEU A 162 3.51 -11.28 -2.65
C LEU A 162 2.62 -10.24 -1.97
N LYS A 163 2.64 -8.99 -2.45
CA LYS A 163 1.94 -7.86 -1.79
C LYS A 163 0.44 -8.09 -1.63
N GLY A 164 -0.23 -8.59 -2.66
CA GLY A 164 -1.66 -8.91 -2.60
C GLY A 164 -1.98 -9.96 -1.53
N LYS A 165 -1.18 -11.03 -1.48
CA LYS A 165 -1.31 -12.09 -0.48
C LYS A 165 -1.03 -11.60 0.94
N ALA A 166 -0.07 -10.68 1.08
CA ALA A 166 0.25 -10.07 2.36
C ALA A 166 -0.89 -9.19 2.89
N PHE A 167 -1.52 -8.38 2.03
CA PHE A 167 -2.69 -7.60 2.42
C PHE A 167 -3.87 -8.49 2.82
N ILE A 168 -4.17 -9.54 2.05
CA ILE A 168 -5.25 -10.48 2.38
C ILE A 168 -5.04 -11.10 3.75
N GLU A 169 -3.81 -11.51 4.10
CA GLU A 169 -3.49 -12.05 5.42
C GLU A 169 -3.58 -10.99 6.52
N ALA A 170 -3.23 -9.74 6.23
CA ALA A 170 -3.28 -8.66 7.21
C ALA A 170 -4.70 -8.17 7.51
N ILE A 171 -5.66 -8.39 6.60
CA ILE A 171 -7.06 -7.99 6.76
C ILE A 171 -7.85 -9.06 7.56
N ASN A 172 -7.44 -10.33 7.52
CA ASN A 172 -8.04 -11.43 8.28
C ASN A 172 -7.59 -11.44 9.74
#